data_41a364349d2a65b870d024293aa3b710
#
_entry.id   41a364349d2a65b870d024293aa3b710
#
_cell.length_a   1.000
_cell.length_b   1.000
_cell.length_c   1.000
_cell.angle_alpha   90.00
_cell.angle_beta   90.00
_cell.angle_gamma   90.00
#
_symmetry.space_group_name_H-M   'P 1'
#
loop_
_entity.id
_entity.type
_entity.pdbx_description
1 polymer ?
#
loop_
_entity_poly.entity_id
_entity_poly.type
_entity_poly.pdbx_seq_one_letter_code
_entity_poly.pdbx_strand_id
1 'polypeptide(L)'
;HHPGICNAPFSNLYFAASGKVGPCWIQLGDMGERWSPDRSIRDIWTGPTFTKLREALAEQRFPGPCGRCRHDIESGVAPLAAIYDREPEIIEWPTSLELELSNLCNFECVMCTGDLSSKIRRNREHLPPLDVPYDDSFVDQVAELIPTLAQVRFSGGEPLLHPIMHKIC
;
A
#
# COMPACT_ATOMS: atom_id res chain seq x y z
N HIS A 1 -21.29 -9.04 2.25
CA HIS A 1 -20.30 -9.77 1.45
C HIS A 1 -20.75 -9.73 0.00
N HIS A 2 -20.10 -8.93 -0.83
CA HIS A 2 -20.34 -8.96 -2.27
C HIS A 2 -19.39 -9.99 -2.88
N PRO A 3 -19.83 -11.21 -3.22
CA PRO A 3 -18.95 -12.20 -3.82
C PRO A 3 -18.39 -11.67 -5.13
N GLY A 4 -17.08 -11.60 -5.22
CA GLY A 4 -16.37 -11.13 -6.40
C GLY A 4 -15.90 -9.69 -6.40
N ILE A 5 -16.12 -8.91 -5.35
CA ILE A 5 -15.56 -7.55 -5.20
C ILE A 5 -14.33 -7.58 -4.27
N CYS A 6 -13.29 -6.87 -4.68
CA CYS A 6 -12.12 -6.63 -3.83
C CYS A 6 -12.39 -5.42 -2.93
N ASN A 7 -12.28 -5.58 -1.62
CA ASN A 7 -12.51 -4.52 -0.64
C ASN A 7 -11.28 -3.61 -0.41
N ALA A 8 -10.12 -3.89 -1.00
CA ALA A 8 -8.91 -3.09 -0.80
C ALA A 8 -9.11 -1.58 -1.02
N PRO A 9 -9.72 -1.09 -2.13
CA PRO A 9 -9.90 0.35 -2.33
C PRO A 9 -10.91 1.00 -1.38
N PHE A 10 -11.68 0.20 -0.64
CA PHE A 10 -12.69 0.67 0.30
C PHE A 10 -12.19 0.63 1.75
N SER A 11 -11.09 -0.06 2.02
CA SER A 11 -10.62 -0.30 3.39
C SER A 11 -9.12 -0.04 3.61
N ASN A 12 -8.29 -0.10 2.56
CA ASN A 12 -6.84 -0.14 2.71
C ASN A 12 -6.11 0.95 1.90
N LEU A 13 -5.04 1.47 2.49
CA LEU A 13 -4.01 2.25 1.82
C LEU A 13 -2.65 1.56 1.96
N TYR A 14 -1.99 1.36 0.84
CA TYR A 14 -0.62 0.86 0.76
C TYR A 14 0.34 2.00 0.39
N PHE A 15 1.37 2.21 1.18
CA PHE A 15 2.44 3.18 0.95
C PHE A 15 3.74 2.44 0.64
N ALA A 16 4.24 2.58 -0.57
CA ALA A 16 5.50 1.97 -0.99
C ALA A 16 6.70 2.85 -0.63
N ALA A 17 7.87 2.25 -0.45
CA ALA A 17 9.13 2.94 -0.15
C ALA A 17 9.49 4.06 -1.14
N SER A 18 9.00 3.95 -2.38
CA SER A 18 9.16 4.97 -3.42
C SER A 18 8.20 6.17 -3.30
N GLY A 19 7.31 6.19 -2.29
CA GLY A 19 6.25 7.19 -2.14
C GLY A 19 4.99 6.91 -2.96
N LYS A 20 4.94 5.85 -3.77
CA LYS A 20 3.71 5.46 -4.47
C LYS A 20 2.65 5.01 -3.49
N VAL A 21 1.40 5.34 -3.78
CA VAL A 21 0.25 4.99 -2.94
C VAL A 21 -0.79 4.26 -3.78
N GLY A 22 -1.36 3.21 -3.21
CA GLY A 22 -2.42 2.43 -3.85
C GLY A 22 -3.30 1.71 -2.83
N PRO A 23 -4.34 0.98 -3.28
CA PRO A 23 -5.17 0.19 -2.39
C PRO A 23 -4.49 -1.13 -1.96
N CYS A 24 -3.52 -1.59 -2.73
CA CYS A 24 -2.72 -2.80 -2.47
C CYS A 24 -1.42 -2.73 -3.27
N TRP A 25 -0.47 -3.60 -2.96
CA TRP A 25 0.84 -3.61 -3.61
C TRP A 25 0.78 -3.98 -5.12
N ILE A 26 -0.23 -4.71 -5.59
CA ILE A 26 -0.38 -5.04 -7.02
C ILE A 26 -0.77 -3.79 -7.83
N GLN A 27 -1.64 -2.94 -7.31
CA GLN A 27 -2.22 -1.80 -8.05
C GLN A 27 -1.35 -0.54 -8.01
N LEU A 28 -0.23 -0.54 -7.29
CA LEU A 28 0.66 0.62 -7.14
C LEU A 28 1.16 1.22 -8.46
N GLY A 29 1.40 0.36 -9.47
CA GLY A 29 2.00 0.80 -10.74
C GLY A 29 1.11 1.70 -11.57
N ASP A 30 -0.18 1.43 -11.60
CA ASP A 30 -1.14 2.02 -12.53
C ASP A 30 -1.88 3.24 -11.97
N MET A 31 -1.89 3.42 -10.65
CA MET A 31 -2.69 4.49 -10.03
C MET A 31 -2.10 5.87 -10.23
N GLY A 32 -0.79 5.99 -10.39
CA GLY A 32 -0.12 7.29 -10.51
C GLY A 32 -0.15 8.14 -9.23
N GLU A 33 -0.72 7.62 -8.15
CA GLU A 33 -0.80 8.32 -6.87
C GLU A 33 0.54 8.25 -6.14
N ARG A 34 0.92 9.38 -5.55
CA ARG A 34 2.12 9.49 -4.71
C ARG A 34 1.81 10.36 -3.51
N TRP A 35 2.38 10.00 -2.38
CA TRP A 35 2.40 10.85 -1.21
C TRP A 35 3.52 11.91 -1.34
N SER A 36 3.25 13.09 -0.85
CA SER A 36 4.22 14.17 -0.62
C SER A 36 3.77 14.99 0.58
N PRO A 37 4.67 15.76 1.24
CA PRO A 37 4.29 16.62 2.37
C PRO A 37 3.18 17.63 2.06
N ASP A 38 3.08 18.06 0.81
CA ASP A 38 2.08 19.04 0.36
C ASP A 38 0.70 18.42 0.05
N ARG A 39 0.58 17.09 0.17
CA ARG A 39 -0.65 16.38 -0.17
C ARG A 39 -1.07 15.45 0.98
N SER A 40 -2.26 15.69 1.53
CA SER A 40 -2.75 14.91 2.64
C SER A 40 -3.12 13.48 2.23
N ILE A 41 -3.00 12.54 3.17
CA ILE A 41 -3.48 11.16 3.01
C ILE A 41 -4.99 11.17 2.69
N ARG A 42 -5.74 12.11 3.28
CA ARG A 42 -7.17 12.28 3.02
C ARG A 42 -7.43 12.64 1.55
N ASP A 43 -6.65 13.59 0.99
CA ASP A 43 -6.82 14.01 -0.41
C ASP A 43 -6.53 12.86 -1.38
N ILE A 44 -5.59 11.97 -1.04
CA ILE A 44 -5.34 10.76 -1.82
C ILE A 44 -6.53 9.82 -1.70
N TRP A 45 -7.01 9.54 -0.50
CA TRP A 45 -8.10 8.60 -0.20
C TRP A 45 -9.43 9.00 -0.85
N THR A 46 -9.79 10.29 -0.76
CA THR A 46 -11.02 10.84 -1.33
C THR A 46 -10.87 11.31 -2.78
N GLY A 47 -9.64 11.25 -3.30
CA GLY A 47 -9.30 11.77 -4.62
C GLY A 47 -9.91 11.00 -5.78
N PRO A 48 -9.86 11.58 -6.98
CA PRO A 48 -10.55 11.05 -8.17
C PRO A 48 -10.03 9.67 -8.57
N THR A 49 -8.77 9.36 -8.32
CA THR A 49 -8.17 8.07 -8.68
C THR A 49 -8.79 6.92 -7.89
N PHE A 50 -8.89 7.07 -6.56
CA PHE A 50 -9.53 6.08 -5.69
C PHE A 50 -11.04 6.00 -5.97
N THR A 51 -11.70 7.14 -6.19
CA THR A 51 -13.12 7.20 -6.52
C THR A 51 -13.43 6.41 -7.79
N LYS A 52 -12.70 6.66 -8.88
CA LYS A 52 -12.86 5.92 -10.15
C LYS A 52 -12.61 4.42 -10.00
N LEU A 53 -11.63 4.04 -9.18
CA LEU A 53 -11.34 2.62 -8.93
C LEU A 53 -12.48 1.95 -8.15
N ARG A 54 -13.02 2.62 -7.11
CA ARG A 54 -14.18 2.14 -6.35
C ARG A 54 -15.41 1.96 -7.25
N GLU A 55 -15.72 2.94 -8.07
CA GLU A 55 -16.81 2.88 -9.06
C GLU A 55 -16.62 1.71 -10.02
N ALA A 56 -15.40 1.55 -10.57
CA ALA A 56 -15.11 0.46 -11.49
C ALA A 56 -15.33 -0.92 -10.84
N LEU A 57 -14.86 -1.10 -9.61
CA LEU A 57 -15.02 -2.37 -8.91
C LEU A 57 -16.46 -2.62 -8.46
N ALA A 58 -17.20 -1.58 -8.06
CA ALA A 58 -18.63 -1.70 -7.74
C ALA A 58 -19.44 -2.17 -8.98
N GLU A 59 -19.02 -1.79 -10.18
CA GLU A 59 -19.59 -2.26 -11.45
C GLU A 59 -18.96 -3.58 -11.94
N GLN A 60 -18.18 -4.26 -11.12
CA GLN A 60 -17.46 -5.48 -11.45
C GLN A 60 -16.49 -5.34 -12.63
N ARG A 61 -16.01 -4.14 -12.88
CA ARG A 61 -14.92 -3.87 -13.81
C ARG A 61 -13.60 -3.87 -13.05
N PHE A 62 -12.63 -4.64 -13.52
CA PHE A 62 -11.34 -4.83 -12.89
C PHE A 62 -10.23 -4.17 -13.71
N PRO A 63 -9.95 -2.87 -13.52
CA PRO A 63 -8.98 -2.16 -14.34
C PRO A 63 -7.55 -2.61 -14.07
N GLY A 64 -6.74 -2.63 -15.14
CA GLY A 64 -5.30 -2.90 -15.08
C GLY A 64 -4.94 -4.17 -14.31
N PRO A 65 -4.03 -4.08 -13.32
CA PRO A 65 -3.57 -5.23 -12.55
C PRO A 65 -4.65 -5.95 -11.72
N CYS A 66 -5.81 -5.31 -11.47
CA CYS A 66 -6.95 -5.97 -10.81
C CYS A 66 -7.49 -7.17 -11.61
N GLY A 67 -7.23 -7.21 -12.92
CA GLY A 67 -7.59 -8.35 -13.78
C GLY A 67 -6.97 -9.67 -13.34
N ARG A 68 -5.81 -9.66 -12.69
CA ARG A 68 -5.20 -10.86 -12.11
C ARG A 68 -6.06 -11.45 -10.98
N CYS A 69 -6.45 -10.63 -10.02
CA CYS A 69 -7.31 -11.08 -8.93
C CYS A 69 -8.67 -11.57 -9.44
N ARG A 70 -9.22 -10.92 -10.47
CA ARG A 70 -10.42 -11.40 -11.14
C ARG A 70 -10.22 -12.82 -11.71
N HIS A 71 -9.15 -13.05 -12.43
CA HIS A 71 -8.83 -14.37 -12.99
C HIS A 71 -8.71 -15.43 -11.89
N ASP A 72 -8.03 -15.11 -10.78
CA ASP A 72 -7.88 -16.03 -9.65
C ASP A 72 -9.25 -16.37 -9.03
N ILE A 73 -10.13 -15.38 -8.84
CA ILE A 73 -11.49 -15.57 -8.34
C ILE A 73 -12.30 -16.48 -9.28
N GLU A 74 -12.30 -16.18 -10.59
CA GLU A 74 -13.03 -16.96 -11.60
C GLU A 74 -12.51 -18.40 -11.72
N SER A 75 -11.21 -18.61 -11.44
CA SER A 75 -10.56 -19.93 -11.45
C SER A 75 -10.69 -20.71 -10.14
N GLY A 76 -11.35 -20.14 -9.12
CA GLY A 76 -11.48 -20.77 -7.79
C GLY A 76 -10.17 -20.84 -7.00
N VAL A 77 -9.15 -20.08 -7.40
CA VAL A 77 -7.90 -19.93 -6.66
C VAL A 77 -8.10 -18.84 -5.62
N ALA A 78 -7.53 -19.02 -4.42
CA ALA A 78 -7.58 -18.00 -3.39
C ALA A 78 -6.87 -16.71 -3.87
N PRO A 79 -7.62 -15.63 -4.17
CA PRO A 79 -7.01 -14.43 -4.69
C PRO A 79 -6.32 -13.63 -3.58
N LEU A 80 -5.35 -12.81 -3.95
CA LEU A 80 -4.77 -11.86 -3.00
C LEU A 80 -5.84 -10.92 -2.41
N ALA A 81 -6.88 -10.64 -3.16
CA ALA A 81 -8.05 -9.85 -2.70
C ALA A 81 -8.67 -10.37 -1.40
N ALA A 82 -8.55 -11.68 -1.10
CA ALA A 82 -9.08 -12.28 0.13
C ALA A 82 -8.45 -11.71 1.42
N ILE A 83 -7.26 -11.10 1.32
CA ILE A 83 -6.61 -10.41 2.46
C ILE A 83 -7.45 -9.21 2.92
N TYR A 84 -8.25 -8.63 2.03
CA TYR A 84 -9.05 -7.43 2.23
C TYR A 84 -10.55 -7.72 2.39
N ASP A 85 -10.96 -8.97 2.66
CA ASP A 85 -12.36 -9.42 2.77
C ASP A 85 -13.12 -8.88 4.01
N ARG A 86 -12.66 -7.77 4.56
CA ARG A 86 -13.37 -7.04 5.61
C ARG A 86 -14.16 -5.91 4.98
N GLU A 87 -15.48 -5.97 5.10
CA GLU A 87 -16.33 -4.84 4.71
C GLU A 87 -16.07 -3.66 5.65
N PRO A 88 -15.73 -2.49 5.13
CA PRO A 88 -15.67 -1.29 5.93
C PRO A 88 -17.10 -0.86 6.32
N GLU A 89 -17.31 -0.58 7.60
CA GLU A 89 -18.59 -0.03 8.07
C GLU A 89 -18.80 1.40 7.54
N ILE A 90 -17.73 2.14 7.34
CA ILE A 90 -17.72 3.53 6.86
C ILE A 90 -16.54 3.72 5.91
N ILE A 91 -16.77 4.29 4.73
CA ILE A 91 -15.72 4.52 3.70
C ILE A 91 -15.04 5.90 3.88
N GLU A 92 -15.39 6.66 4.89
CA GLU A 92 -14.84 8.02 5.08
C GLU A 92 -13.31 8.01 5.27
N TRP A 93 -12.77 6.99 5.92
CA TRP A 93 -11.35 6.78 6.20
C TRP A 93 -10.93 5.33 5.94
N PRO A 94 -9.66 5.07 5.60
CA PRO A 94 -9.15 3.71 5.57
C PRO A 94 -9.19 3.09 6.97
N THR A 95 -9.53 1.82 7.04
CA THR A 95 -9.51 1.02 8.27
C THR A 95 -8.25 0.17 8.38
N SER A 96 -7.45 0.14 7.33
CA SER A 96 -6.19 -0.59 7.24
C SER A 96 -5.12 0.24 6.54
N LEU A 97 -3.89 0.19 7.06
CA LEU A 97 -2.70 0.72 6.40
C LEU A 97 -1.68 -0.38 6.20
N GLU A 98 -1.03 -0.36 5.05
CA GLU A 98 0.16 -1.15 4.75
C GLU A 98 1.32 -0.18 4.46
N LEU A 99 2.33 -0.22 5.31
CA LEU A 99 3.41 0.75 5.34
C LEU A 99 4.73 0.07 4.96
N GLU A 100 5.14 0.23 3.70
CA GLU A 100 6.46 -0.11 3.18
C GLU A 100 7.27 1.19 3.09
N LEU A 101 7.71 1.69 4.24
CA LEU A 101 8.25 3.06 4.34
C LEU A 101 9.68 3.21 3.85
N SER A 102 10.42 2.12 3.67
CA SER A 102 11.77 2.14 3.09
C SER A 102 12.23 0.75 2.66
N ASN A 103 13.33 0.72 1.91
CA ASN A 103 14.06 -0.51 1.63
C ASN A 103 15.22 -0.76 2.59
N LEU A 104 15.29 -0.05 3.72
CA LEU A 104 16.37 -0.22 4.69
C LEU A 104 16.34 -1.64 5.24
N CYS A 105 17.39 -2.42 4.96
CA CYS A 105 17.48 -3.83 5.34
C CYS A 105 18.94 -4.25 5.46
N ASN A 106 19.24 -5.07 6.47
CA ASN A 106 20.56 -5.64 6.70
C ASN A 106 20.70 -7.08 6.15
N PHE A 107 19.67 -7.61 5.47
CA PHE A 107 19.69 -8.93 4.84
C PHE A 107 19.84 -8.86 3.32
N GLU A 108 20.31 -9.97 2.73
CA GLU A 108 20.44 -10.18 1.29
C GLU A 108 19.73 -11.47 0.87
N CYS A 109 18.45 -11.61 1.23
CA CYS A 109 17.63 -12.79 0.94
C CYS A 109 17.58 -13.08 -0.57
N VAL A 110 17.60 -14.38 -0.93
CA VAL A 110 17.70 -14.82 -2.34
C VAL A 110 16.53 -14.35 -3.19
N MET A 111 15.32 -14.26 -2.58
CA MET A 111 14.09 -13.83 -3.24
C MET A 111 13.91 -12.31 -3.29
N CYS A 112 14.78 -11.53 -2.62
CA CYS A 112 14.65 -10.08 -2.56
C CYS A 112 15.39 -9.34 -3.69
N THR A 113 14.95 -8.11 -3.91
CA THR A 113 15.56 -7.14 -4.84
C THR A 113 16.03 -5.90 -4.08
N GLY A 114 16.78 -5.04 -4.75
CA GLY A 114 17.25 -3.78 -4.19
C GLY A 114 16.14 -2.77 -3.88
N ASP A 115 14.95 -2.95 -4.43
CA ASP A 115 13.79 -2.14 -4.07
C ASP A 115 13.27 -2.47 -2.66
N LEU A 116 13.53 -3.70 -2.18
CA LEU A 116 13.14 -4.18 -0.87
C LEU A 116 14.32 -4.40 0.08
N SER A 117 15.57 -4.21 -0.38
CA SER A 117 16.75 -4.32 0.47
C SER A 117 17.85 -3.34 0.04
N SER A 118 18.15 -2.40 0.92
CA SER A 118 19.24 -1.44 0.71
C SER A 118 20.61 -2.13 0.61
N LYS A 119 20.77 -3.28 1.25
CA LYS A 119 22.00 -4.06 1.18
C LYS A 119 22.17 -4.74 -0.18
N ILE A 120 21.10 -5.37 -0.71
CA ILE A 120 21.09 -5.94 -2.06
C ILE A 120 21.31 -4.83 -3.10
N ARG A 121 20.58 -3.71 -2.96
CA ARG A 121 20.68 -2.56 -3.85
C ARG A 121 22.12 -2.07 -3.99
N ARG A 122 22.83 -1.96 -2.89
CA ARG A 122 24.23 -1.53 -2.85
C ARG A 122 25.20 -2.60 -3.34
N ASN A 123 25.09 -3.83 -2.79
CA ASN A 123 26.13 -4.85 -2.93
C ASN A 123 25.98 -5.70 -4.20
N ARG A 124 24.76 -5.98 -4.63
CA ARG A 124 24.48 -6.88 -5.76
C ARG A 124 24.06 -6.13 -7.01
N GLU A 125 23.25 -5.07 -6.85
CA GLU A 125 22.72 -4.33 -8.00
C GLU A 125 23.53 -3.07 -8.30
N HIS A 126 24.40 -2.62 -7.40
CA HIS A 126 25.26 -1.44 -7.55
C HIS A 126 24.46 -0.16 -7.88
N LEU A 127 23.23 -0.07 -7.34
CA LEU A 127 22.35 1.08 -7.53
C LEU A 127 22.51 2.10 -6.40
N PRO A 128 22.22 3.40 -6.66
CA PRO A 128 22.23 4.42 -5.63
C PRO A 128 21.15 4.13 -4.55
N PRO A 129 21.28 4.71 -3.35
CA PRO A 129 20.24 4.62 -2.33
C PRO A 129 18.86 4.98 -2.89
N LEU A 130 17.81 4.33 -2.37
CA LEU A 130 16.45 4.68 -2.71
C LEU A 130 16.10 6.03 -2.07
N ASP A 131 15.52 6.92 -2.86
CA ASP A 131 14.94 8.16 -2.35
C ASP A 131 13.60 7.85 -1.67
N VAL A 132 13.54 8.09 -0.36
CA VAL A 132 12.39 7.79 0.48
C VAL A 132 11.74 9.12 0.92
N PRO A 133 10.48 9.39 0.53
CA PRO A 133 9.88 10.70 0.75
C PRO A 133 9.29 10.92 2.14
N TYR A 134 9.18 9.87 2.97
CA TYR A 134 8.46 9.93 4.25
C TYR A 134 9.27 10.67 5.31
N ASP A 135 8.63 11.63 5.95
CA ASP A 135 9.17 12.48 7.00
C ASP A 135 8.21 12.60 8.21
N ASP A 136 8.44 13.55 9.10
CA ASP A 136 7.62 13.75 10.28
C ASP A 136 6.19 14.19 9.93
N SER A 137 5.98 14.89 8.80
CA SER A 137 4.64 15.25 8.35
C SER A 137 3.80 14.04 7.96
N PHE A 138 4.43 12.98 7.46
CA PHE A 138 3.76 11.70 7.23
C PHE A 138 3.31 11.06 8.55
N VAL A 139 4.17 11.10 9.58
CA VAL A 139 3.83 10.58 10.91
C VAL A 139 2.61 11.29 11.48
N ASP A 140 2.58 12.63 11.40
CA ASP A 140 1.45 13.43 11.88
C ASP A 140 0.15 13.07 11.17
N GLN A 141 0.20 12.92 9.84
CA GLN A 141 -0.97 12.51 9.05
C GLN A 141 -1.44 11.08 9.38
N VAL A 142 -0.52 10.14 9.62
CA VAL A 142 -0.87 8.78 10.06
C VAL A 142 -1.50 8.80 11.44
N ALA A 143 -1.01 9.65 12.36
CA ALA A 143 -1.56 9.78 13.70
C ALA A 143 -3.04 10.22 13.69
N GLU A 144 -3.45 11.05 12.74
CA GLU A 144 -4.86 11.43 12.56
C GLU A 144 -5.75 10.23 12.18
N LEU A 145 -5.19 9.21 11.53
CA LEU A 145 -5.92 8.02 11.10
C LEU A 145 -6.03 6.95 12.19
N ILE A 146 -5.14 6.95 13.17
CA ILE A 146 -5.08 5.90 14.21
C ILE A 146 -6.46 5.57 14.82
N PRO A 147 -7.33 6.56 15.15
CA PRO A 147 -8.63 6.25 15.73
C PRO A 147 -9.57 5.43 14.83
N THR A 148 -9.33 5.43 13.52
CA THR A 148 -10.17 4.72 12.53
C THR A 148 -9.59 3.38 12.12
N LEU A 149 -8.31 3.12 12.47
CA LEU A 149 -7.60 1.94 12.01
C LEU A 149 -7.96 0.70 12.82
N ALA A 150 -8.37 -0.36 12.14
CA ALA A 150 -8.47 -1.71 12.70
C ALA A 150 -7.15 -2.48 12.56
N GLN A 151 -6.29 -2.08 11.61
CA GLN A 151 -5.05 -2.79 11.33
C GLN A 151 -3.99 -1.86 10.71
N VAL A 152 -2.75 -2.04 11.15
CA VAL A 152 -1.55 -1.51 10.47
C VAL A 152 -0.60 -2.67 10.21
N ARG A 153 -0.13 -2.79 8.97
CA ARG A 153 0.92 -3.74 8.58
C ARG A 153 2.17 -2.98 8.20
N PHE A 154 3.28 -3.38 8.77
CA PHE A 154 4.59 -2.89 8.37
C PHE A 154 5.27 -3.92 7.46
N SER A 155 5.77 -3.47 6.32
CA SER A 155 6.46 -4.27 5.31
C SER A 155 7.65 -3.48 4.73
N GLY A 156 8.25 -3.99 3.67
CA GLY A 156 9.40 -3.39 3.03
C GLY A 156 10.70 -4.10 3.38
N GLY A 157 11.78 -3.38 3.64
CA GLY A 157 13.05 -3.93 4.01
C GLY A 157 13.00 -4.69 5.35
N GLU A 158 13.63 -4.15 6.36
CA GLU A 158 13.44 -4.58 7.75
C GLU A 158 12.74 -3.42 8.49
N PRO A 159 11.45 -3.51 8.75
CA PRO A 159 10.68 -2.39 9.31
C PRO A 159 11.26 -1.83 10.60
N LEU A 160 11.81 -2.70 11.48
CA LEU A 160 12.39 -2.28 12.76
C LEU A 160 13.66 -1.42 12.63
N LEU A 161 14.28 -1.37 11.45
CA LEU A 161 15.43 -0.50 11.19
C LEU A 161 15.03 0.93 10.82
N HIS A 162 13.77 1.17 10.46
CA HIS A 162 13.35 2.47 9.95
C HIS A 162 12.91 3.42 11.07
N PRO A 163 13.54 4.62 11.22
CA PRO A 163 13.23 5.54 12.31
C PRO A 163 11.77 5.99 12.37
N ILE A 164 11.13 6.22 11.22
CA ILE A 164 9.73 6.66 11.14
C ILE A 164 8.78 5.60 11.68
N MET A 165 9.07 4.31 11.50
CA MET A 165 8.23 3.26 12.07
C MET A 165 8.14 3.37 13.59
N HIS A 166 9.27 3.65 14.26
CA HIS A 166 9.28 3.83 15.71
C HIS A 166 8.52 5.07 16.20
N LYS A 167 8.23 6.03 15.31
CA LYS A 167 7.42 7.20 15.65
C LYS A 167 5.92 6.93 15.46
N ILE A 168 5.56 5.96 14.63
CA ILE A 168 4.16 5.55 14.39
C ILE A 168 3.68 4.55 15.46
N CYS A 169 4.58 3.70 15.98
CA CYS A 169 4.29 2.71 17.03
C CYS A 169 4.40 3.31 18.44
#